data_d89427c4841222cbf9fa287824d1b8a5
#
_entry.id   d89427c4841222cbf9fa287824d1b8a5
#
_cell.length_a   1.000
_cell.length_b   1.000
_cell.length_c   1.000
_cell.angle_alpha   90.00
_cell.angle_beta   90.00
_cell.angle_gamma   90.00
#
_symmetry.space_group_name_H-M   'P 1'
#
loop_
_entity.id
_entity.type
_entity.pdbx_description
1 polymer ?
#
loop_
_entity_poly.entity_id
_entity_poly.type
_entity_poly.pdbx_seq_one_letter_code
_entity_poly.pdbx_strand_id
1 'polypeptide(L)'
;MSERTAPQHTDPQHTDPPRTVLLRRGEVHSPADPFATAMVVEGGQVAWVGSEGAADSFADGVDEVIDLDGALVTPAFTDAHVHTTATGLALTGLDLSGAPSLDAALAGVREFAASRPADRVLLGHGWDAARWPGGRPPTRAELDAATGGRPLYLSRIDVHSAVVSTALLDLVAREGAGEVTREDGPLTGDAHHAVRAAALGAVTPAQRTEAQRAALAHAASLGIGTVHECGGPEISSEDDFTGLLRLADEGFGPRVVGYWAERNVAKARELGAAGAAGDLFADGALGSHTACLHAPYADAGHTGTAHLDADAIAAHVVDCTEAGLQAGFHAIGDAAVTAVAAGMRAAAEKVGLDRVRAARHRVEHAEMLTPSTIAAFAELGLTASVQPAFDALWGGEDGMYARRLGAERARTLNPFAALLRAGVPLAFGSDSPVTPLDPWGTVRAAAFHRTPEHRVSVRAAFTAHTRGGWRAIGRDDAGVLVPGAPADYAVWHTGALVVQAPDDRVARWSTDPRSGTPGLPDLTPGGALPVCRRTVVGGRTVFVRPGE
;
A
#
# COMPACT_ATOMS: atom_id res chain seq x y z
N MET A 1 25.74 -31.97 -6.05
CA MET A 1 25.78 -30.53 -6.32
C MET A 1 25.01 -30.32 -7.61
N SER A 2 23.78 -29.92 -7.53
CA SER A 2 22.92 -29.58 -8.67
C SER A 2 22.42 -28.16 -8.39
N GLU A 3 22.91 -27.22 -9.17
CA GLU A 3 22.46 -25.84 -9.18
C GLU A 3 20.98 -25.82 -9.57
N ARG A 4 20.12 -25.47 -8.63
CA ARG A 4 18.72 -25.17 -8.91
C ARG A 4 18.61 -23.68 -9.24
N THR A 5 18.50 -23.41 -10.53
CA THR A 5 18.11 -22.13 -11.08
C THR A 5 16.74 -21.72 -10.53
N ALA A 6 16.65 -20.50 -9.97
CA ALA A 6 15.40 -19.84 -9.66
C ALA A 6 14.54 -19.70 -10.92
N PRO A 7 13.19 -19.68 -10.81
CA PRO A 7 12.34 -19.48 -11.97
C PRO A 7 12.65 -18.10 -12.57
N GLN A 8 13.22 -18.10 -13.76
CA GLN A 8 13.40 -16.90 -14.56
C GLN A 8 12.02 -16.46 -15.04
N HIS A 9 11.53 -15.32 -14.52
CA HIS A 9 10.51 -14.55 -15.21
C HIS A 9 11.11 -14.14 -16.56
N THR A 10 10.69 -14.79 -17.64
CA THR A 10 10.99 -14.35 -18.99
C THR A 10 10.23 -13.05 -19.24
N ASP A 11 10.96 -11.94 -19.31
CA ASP A 11 10.44 -10.68 -19.81
C ASP A 11 9.85 -10.90 -21.22
N PRO A 12 8.64 -10.44 -21.52
CA PRO A 12 8.14 -10.47 -22.89
C PRO A 12 9.06 -9.59 -23.72
N GLN A 13 9.71 -10.19 -24.73
CA GLN A 13 10.62 -9.54 -25.64
C GLN A 13 9.89 -8.41 -26.40
N HIS A 14 9.96 -7.18 -25.89
CA HIS A 14 9.78 -5.99 -26.70
C HIS A 14 11.05 -5.84 -27.54
N THR A 15 10.95 -6.01 -28.84
CA THR A 15 12.03 -5.96 -29.82
C THR A 15 12.42 -4.52 -30.23
N ASP A 16 12.10 -3.52 -29.43
CA ASP A 16 12.65 -2.19 -29.64
C ASP A 16 14.12 -2.17 -29.21
N PRO A 17 15.03 -1.56 -29.99
CA PRO A 17 16.43 -1.44 -29.62
C PRO A 17 16.53 -0.77 -28.24
N PRO A 18 17.50 -1.15 -27.41
CA PRO A 18 17.66 -0.59 -26.08
C PRO A 18 17.81 0.93 -26.18
N ARG A 19 16.79 1.65 -25.74
CA ARG A 19 16.76 3.11 -25.74
C ARG A 19 17.71 3.62 -24.67
N THR A 20 18.58 4.55 -25.05
CA THR A 20 19.52 5.22 -24.15
C THR A 20 19.01 6.63 -23.84
N VAL A 21 18.85 6.95 -22.56
CA VAL A 21 18.34 8.24 -22.09
C VAL A 21 19.34 8.87 -21.14
N LEU A 22 19.72 10.11 -21.38
CA LEU A 22 20.51 10.94 -20.47
C LEU A 22 19.60 11.92 -19.74
N LEU A 23 19.54 11.81 -18.41
CA LEU A 23 18.95 12.81 -17.52
C LEU A 23 20.09 13.69 -17.00
N ARG A 24 19.94 15.02 -17.06
CA ARG A 24 20.99 15.94 -16.67
C ARG A 24 20.46 17.24 -16.05
N ARG A 25 21.35 17.99 -15.39
CA ARG A 25 21.07 19.30 -14.76
C ARG A 25 20.02 19.19 -13.63
N GLY A 26 20.09 18.14 -12.81
CA GLY A 26 19.24 17.94 -11.64
C GLY A 26 20.02 17.45 -10.45
N GLU A 27 19.32 16.82 -9.52
CA GLU A 27 19.88 16.13 -8.36
C GLU A 27 19.48 14.65 -8.44
N VAL A 28 20.44 13.72 -8.37
CA VAL A 28 20.16 12.28 -8.44
C VAL A 28 20.45 11.64 -7.08
N HIS A 29 19.39 11.12 -6.43
CA HIS A 29 19.52 10.43 -5.16
C HIS A 29 20.12 9.04 -5.34
N SER A 30 21.44 8.96 -5.33
CA SER A 30 22.20 7.72 -5.54
C SER A 30 23.23 7.50 -4.43
N PRO A 31 23.32 6.28 -3.86
CA PRO A 31 24.41 5.93 -2.96
C PRO A 31 25.74 5.68 -3.66
N ALA A 32 25.76 5.53 -5.00
CA ALA A 32 26.99 5.36 -5.77
C ALA A 32 27.76 6.68 -5.92
N ASP A 33 27.04 7.80 -6.06
CA ASP A 33 27.58 9.15 -6.06
C ASP A 33 26.57 10.08 -5.35
N PRO A 34 26.84 10.50 -4.11
CA PRO A 34 25.93 11.35 -3.34
C PRO A 34 25.81 12.78 -3.89
N PHE A 35 26.63 13.17 -4.86
CA PHE A 35 26.64 14.48 -5.51
C PHE A 35 26.25 14.41 -6.99
N ALA A 36 25.65 13.29 -7.39
CA ALA A 36 25.26 13.08 -8.77
C ALA A 36 24.22 14.12 -9.24
N THR A 37 24.47 14.67 -10.42
CA THR A 37 23.59 15.65 -11.07
C THR A 37 23.12 15.19 -12.44
N ALA A 38 23.55 13.98 -12.86
CA ALA A 38 23.15 13.34 -14.10
C ALA A 38 23.13 11.81 -13.97
N MET A 39 22.34 11.17 -14.84
CA MET A 39 22.20 9.72 -14.90
C MET A 39 21.94 9.28 -16.34
N VAL A 40 22.56 8.16 -16.75
CA VAL A 40 22.27 7.49 -18.02
C VAL A 40 21.49 6.21 -17.75
N VAL A 41 20.41 6.03 -18.49
CA VAL A 41 19.61 4.80 -18.53
C VAL A 41 19.78 4.15 -19.89
N GLU A 42 20.08 2.86 -19.93
CA GLU A 42 20.21 2.08 -21.15
C GLU A 42 19.55 0.71 -20.97
N GLY A 43 18.71 0.33 -21.92
CA GLY A 43 18.06 -0.99 -21.92
C GLY A 43 17.23 -1.28 -20.65
N GLY A 44 16.64 -0.26 -20.03
CA GLY A 44 15.85 -0.39 -18.82
C GLY A 44 16.65 -0.49 -17.52
N GLN A 45 17.97 -0.28 -17.57
CA GLN A 45 18.86 -0.27 -16.42
C GLN A 45 19.56 1.08 -16.26
N VAL A 46 19.97 1.40 -15.05
CA VAL A 46 20.89 2.53 -14.79
C VAL A 46 22.27 2.14 -15.31
N ALA A 47 22.73 2.79 -16.36
CA ALA A 47 24.04 2.52 -16.93
C ALA A 47 25.15 3.31 -16.23
N TRP A 48 24.85 4.57 -15.83
CA TRP A 48 25.82 5.46 -15.20
C TRP A 48 25.12 6.50 -14.31
N VAL A 49 25.82 6.95 -13.28
CA VAL A 49 25.42 8.06 -12.39
C VAL A 49 26.65 8.90 -12.10
N GLY A 50 26.53 10.23 -12.15
CA GLY A 50 27.65 11.12 -11.84
C GLY A 50 27.36 12.60 -12.07
N SER A 51 28.42 13.39 -12.24
CA SER A 51 28.32 14.85 -12.35
C SER A 51 27.91 15.33 -13.75
N GLU A 52 27.32 16.52 -13.82
CA GLU A 52 26.96 17.21 -15.06
C GLU A 52 28.14 17.35 -16.03
N GLY A 53 29.35 17.69 -15.52
CA GLY A 53 30.56 17.82 -16.37
C GLY A 53 30.98 16.52 -17.04
N ALA A 54 30.73 15.36 -16.41
CA ALA A 54 31.01 14.06 -17.02
C ALA A 54 29.87 13.63 -17.99
N ALA A 55 28.67 14.13 -17.82
CA ALA A 55 27.50 13.83 -18.66
C ALA A 55 27.66 14.27 -20.11
N ASP A 56 28.49 15.31 -20.39
CA ASP A 56 28.75 15.79 -21.74
C ASP A 56 29.36 14.71 -22.66
N SER A 57 30.09 13.75 -22.07
CA SER A 57 30.68 12.64 -22.85
C SER A 57 29.65 11.65 -23.39
N PHE A 58 28.43 11.66 -22.88
CA PHE A 58 27.33 10.78 -23.32
C PHE A 58 26.38 11.47 -24.29
N ALA A 59 26.33 12.82 -24.32
CA ALA A 59 25.29 13.59 -25.00
C ALA A 59 25.12 13.27 -26.49
N ASP A 60 26.21 12.99 -27.19
CA ASP A 60 26.19 12.69 -28.64
C ASP A 60 25.81 11.23 -28.97
N GLY A 61 25.76 10.35 -27.96
CA GLY A 61 25.55 8.91 -28.12
C GLY A 61 24.24 8.38 -27.55
N VAL A 62 23.32 9.25 -27.07
CA VAL A 62 22.05 8.85 -26.48
C VAL A 62 20.88 9.17 -27.40
N ASP A 63 19.78 8.40 -27.28
CA ASP A 63 18.57 8.60 -28.07
C ASP A 63 17.73 9.80 -27.59
N GLU A 64 17.82 10.11 -26.30
CA GLU A 64 17.06 11.20 -25.67
C GLU A 64 17.87 11.88 -24.58
N VAL A 65 17.80 13.20 -24.52
CA VAL A 65 18.32 14.00 -23.41
C VAL A 65 17.16 14.66 -22.68
N ILE A 66 17.02 14.40 -21.40
CA ILE A 66 16.02 14.99 -20.52
C ILE A 66 16.70 16.03 -19.63
N ASP A 67 16.29 17.28 -19.79
CA ASP A 67 16.69 18.36 -18.91
C ASP A 67 15.85 18.33 -17.64
N LEU A 68 16.48 18.12 -16.51
CA LEU A 68 15.81 18.03 -15.21
C LEU A 68 15.43 19.41 -14.64
N ASP A 69 16.05 20.49 -15.10
CA ASP A 69 15.83 21.85 -14.61
C ASP A 69 15.86 21.93 -13.07
N GLY A 70 16.89 21.34 -12.46
CA GLY A 70 17.05 21.28 -10.99
C GLY A 70 16.14 20.28 -10.27
N ALA A 71 15.34 19.48 -10.98
CA ALA A 71 14.47 18.49 -10.35
C ALA A 71 15.28 17.36 -9.68
N LEU A 72 14.69 16.78 -8.64
CA LEU A 72 15.22 15.62 -7.94
C LEU A 72 14.80 14.32 -8.65
N VAL A 73 15.76 13.42 -8.88
CA VAL A 73 15.51 12.05 -9.32
C VAL A 73 15.76 11.10 -8.16
N THR A 74 14.77 10.24 -7.85
CA THR A 74 14.89 9.21 -6.83
C THR A 74 14.53 7.84 -7.40
N PRO A 75 14.91 6.72 -6.75
CA PRO A 75 14.19 5.47 -6.99
C PRO A 75 12.68 5.69 -6.90
N ALA A 76 11.91 5.05 -7.76
CA ALA A 76 10.46 5.05 -7.65
C ALA A 76 10.03 4.38 -6.34
N PHE A 77 8.94 4.83 -5.76
CA PHE A 77 8.36 4.22 -4.57
C PHE A 77 7.82 2.82 -4.87
N THR A 78 7.82 1.98 -3.84
CA THR A 78 7.14 0.69 -3.82
C THR A 78 6.10 0.73 -2.73
N ASP A 79 4.82 0.61 -3.09
CA ASP A 79 3.75 0.42 -2.10
C ASP A 79 3.66 -1.06 -1.76
N ALA A 80 4.07 -1.43 -0.55
CA ALA A 80 4.23 -2.83 -0.17
C ALA A 80 2.94 -3.51 0.27
N HIS A 81 1.82 -2.80 0.32
CA HIS A 81 0.50 -3.35 0.67
C HIS A 81 -0.60 -2.44 0.13
N VAL A 82 -1.35 -2.95 -0.85
CA VAL A 82 -2.46 -2.21 -1.48
C VAL A 82 -3.55 -3.17 -1.96
N HIS A 83 -4.79 -2.66 -2.00
CA HIS A 83 -5.94 -3.31 -2.64
C HIS A 83 -6.30 -2.51 -3.89
N THR A 84 -5.66 -2.84 -5.01
CA THR A 84 -5.67 -2.00 -6.21
C THR A 84 -7.07 -1.79 -6.78
N THR A 85 -7.87 -2.85 -6.89
CA THR A 85 -9.24 -2.72 -7.42
C THR A 85 -10.12 -1.90 -6.47
N ALA A 86 -10.04 -2.13 -5.16
CA ALA A 86 -10.80 -1.36 -4.17
C ALA A 86 -10.40 0.12 -4.19
N THR A 87 -9.09 0.42 -4.32
CA THR A 87 -8.56 1.77 -4.50
C THR A 87 -9.15 2.43 -5.75
N GLY A 88 -9.15 1.73 -6.87
CA GLY A 88 -9.72 2.26 -8.12
C GLY A 88 -11.23 2.48 -8.05
N LEU A 89 -11.96 1.59 -7.39
CA LEU A 89 -13.39 1.77 -7.15
C LEU A 89 -13.66 2.99 -6.26
N ALA A 90 -12.81 3.26 -5.26
CA ALA A 90 -12.91 4.47 -4.45
C ALA A 90 -12.60 5.72 -5.28
N LEU A 91 -11.55 5.71 -6.10
CA LEU A 91 -11.15 6.83 -6.97
C LEU A 91 -12.18 7.15 -8.07
N THR A 92 -12.84 6.13 -8.61
CA THR A 92 -13.85 6.27 -9.66
C THR A 92 -15.28 6.35 -9.14
N GLY A 93 -15.47 6.11 -7.86
CA GLY A 93 -16.72 6.19 -7.13
C GLY A 93 -17.17 7.63 -6.89
N LEU A 94 -18.38 7.78 -6.35
CA LEU A 94 -18.91 9.08 -5.93
C LEU A 94 -18.37 9.46 -4.55
N ASP A 95 -17.57 10.51 -4.48
CA ASP A 95 -17.12 11.09 -3.20
C ASP A 95 -18.12 12.16 -2.73
N LEU A 96 -18.74 11.91 -1.58
CA LEU A 96 -19.68 12.83 -0.91
C LEU A 96 -19.07 13.51 0.32
N SER A 97 -17.78 13.35 0.60
CA SER A 97 -17.11 13.92 1.78
C SER A 97 -17.19 15.46 1.83
N GLY A 98 -17.26 16.09 0.67
CA GLY A 98 -17.42 17.54 0.50
C GLY A 98 -18.88 18.03 0.41
N ALA A 99 -19.90 17.14 0.43
CA ALA A 99 -21.29 17.55 0.25
C ALA A 99 -21.80 18.38 1.46
N PRO A 100 -22.25 19.63 1.25
CA PRO A 100 -22.64 20.52 2.36
C PRO A 100 -24.05 20.26 2.87
N SER A 101 -24.87 19.49 2.16
CA SER A 101 -26.25 19.20 2.51
C SER A 101 -26.75 17.89 1.87
N LEU A 102 -27.89 17.39 2.35
CA LEU A 102 -28.58 16.26 1.75
C LEU A 102 -28.96 16.52 0.28
N ASP A 103 -29.47 17.71 -0.02
CA ASP A 103 -29.85 18.09 -1.39
C ASP A 103 -28.65 18.09 -2.35
N ALA A 104 -27.50 18.57 -1.87
CA ALA A 104 -26.25 18.53 -2.62
C ALA A 104 -25.77 17.09 -2.84
N ALA A 105 -25.85 16.24 -1.83
CA ALA A 105 -25.50 14.82 -1.93
C ALA A 105 -26.40 14.10 -2.95
N LEU A 106 -27.73 14.30 -2.88
CA LEU A 106 -28.67 13.73 -3.85
C LEU A 106 -28.48 14.27 -5.27
N ALA A 107 -28.09 15.54 -5.41
CA ALA A 107 -27.72 16.11 -6.72
C ALA A 107 -26.48 15.41 -7.29
N GLY A 108 -25.44 15.21 -6.45
CA GLY A 108 -24.25 14.45 -6.82
C GLY A 108 -24.57 13.01 -7.24
N VAL A 109 -25.45 12.32 -6.51
CA VAL A 109 -25.92 10.97 -6.89
C VAL A 109 -26.57 10.98 -8.28
N ARG A 110 -27.47 11.94 -8.55
CA ARG A 110 -28.13 12.05 -9.89
C ARG A 110 -27.15 12.28 -11.02
N GLU A 111 -26.21 13.21 -10.84
CA GLU A 111 -25.19 13.53 -11.83
C GLU A 111 -24.26 12.33 -12.07
N PHE A 112 -23.81 11.68 -10.99
CA PHE A 112 -22.99 10.49 -11.09
C PHE A 112 -23.72 9.35 -11.81
N ALA A 113 -24.98 9.07 -11.45
CA ALA A 113 -25.79 8.05 -12.09
C ALA A 113 -25.98 8.34 -13.60
N ALA A 114 -26.24 9.59 -13.98
CA ALA A 114 -26.39 9.99 -15.37
C ALA A 114 -25.10 9.87 -16.19
N SER A 115 -23.93 10.02 -15.55
CA SER A 115 -22.62 9.94 -16.21
C SER A 115 -22.10 8.51 -16.39
N ARG A 116 -22.75 7.51 -15.79
CA ARG A 116 -22.28 6.12 -15.80
C ARG A 116 -23.15 5.20 -16.66
N PRO A 117 -22.55 4.20 -17.37
CA PRO A 117 -23.31 3.18 -18.12
C PRO A 117 -24.41 2.54 -17.25
N ALA A 118 -25.53 2.19 -17.88
CA ALA A 118 -26.73 1.73 -17.16
C ALA A 118 -26.57 0.36 -16.50
N ASP A 119 -25.65 -0.46 -16.96
CA ASP A 119 -25.35 -1.82 -16.48
C ASP A 119 -24.44 -1.85 -15.25
N ARG A 120 -23.93 -0.68 -14.79
CA ARG A 120 -23.00 -0.60 -13.65
C ARG A 120 -23.72 -0.44 -12.34
N VAL A 121 -23.21 -1.10 -11.30
CA VAL A 121 -23.51 -0.74 -9.92
C VAL A 121 -22.87 0.62 -9.60
N LEU A 122 -23.62 1.47 -8.89
CA LEU A 122 -23.16 2.77 -8.45
C LEU A 122 -22.52 2.63 -7.06
N LEU A 123 -21.26 2.99 -6.94
CA LEU A 123 -20.52 2.97 -5.68
C LEU A 123 -20.15 4.39 -5.28
N GLY A 124 -20.29 4.70 -3.99
CA GLY A 124 -19.87 5.98 -3.44
C GLY A 124 -19.60 5.90 -1.95
N HIS A 125 -18.99 6.96 -1.43
CA HIS A 125 -18.53 7.01 -0.06
C HIS A 125 -18.54 8.45 0.51
N GLY A 126 -18.25 8.57 1.79
CA GLY A 126 -17.93 9.86 2.41
C GLY A 126 -19.12 10.68 2.88
N TRP A 127 -20.37 10.21 2.77
CA TRP A 127 -21.50 10.97 3.30
C TRP A 127 -21.48 11.05 4.84
N ASP A 128 -21.88 12.19 5.38
CA ASP A 128 -21.97 12.40 6.82
C ASP A 128 -23.14 13.33 7.16
N ALA A 129 -24.28 12.72 7.55
CA ALA A 129 -25.50 13.45 7.90
C ALA A 129 -25.31 14.40 9.10
N ALA A 130 -24.37 14.13 10.01
CA ALA A 130 -24.11 14.99 11.15
C ALA A 130 -23.59 16.38 10.75
N ARG A 131 -23.02 16.50 9.55
CA ARG A 131 -22.53 17.77 8.96
C ARG A 131 -23.59 18.53 8.16
N TRP A 132 -24.76 17.93 7.92
CA TRP A 132 -25.79 18.50 7.08
C TRP A 132 -26.87 19.25 7.89
N PRO A 133 -27.43 20.34 7.36
CA PRO A 133 -28.64 20.93 7.92
C PRO A 133 -29.77 19.89 8.02
N GLY A 134 -30.37 19.75 9.20
CA GLY A 134 -31.41 18.77 9.45
C GLY A 134 -30.90 17.38 9.91
N GLY A 135 -29.61 17.09 9.82
CA GLY A 135 -28.95 15.95 10.48
C GLY A 135 -29.44 14.55 10.12
N ARG A 136 -30.11 14.36 8.96
CA ARG A 136 -30.64 13.07 8.55
C ARG A 136 -29.95 12.45 7.33
N PRO A 137 -29.82 11.12 7.26
CA PRO A 137 -29.37 10.42 6.05
C PRO A 137 -30.44 10.50 4.94
N PRO A 138 -30.05 10.22 3.67
CA PRO A 138 -31.03 10.04 2.59
C PRO A 138 -31.92 8.83 2.87
N THR A 139 -33.19 8.94 2.49
CA THR A 139 -34.12 7.81 2.47
C THR A 139 -33.91 6.97 1.21
N ARG A 140 -34.38 5.73 1.24
CA ARG A 140 -34.28 4.84 0.08
C ARG A 140 -35.07 5.38 -1.12
N ALA A 141 -36.25 5.94 -0.91
CA ALA A 141 -37.04 6.55 -1.95
C ALA A 141 -36.32 7.74 -2.63
N GLU A 142 -35.60 8.57 -1.86
CA GLU A 142 -34.77 9.65 -2.40
C GLU A 142 -33.61 9.10 -3.24
N LEU A 143 -32.95 8.02 -2.79
CA LEU A 143 -31.87 7.36 -3.54
C LEU A 143 -32.41 6.70 -4.83
N ASP A 144 -33.55 6.00 -4.78
CA ASP A 144 -34.18 5.40 -5.95
C ASP A 144 -34.55 6.45 -7.01
N ALA A 145 -35.11 7.58 -6.57
CA ALA A 145 -35.41 8.70 -7.46
C ALA A 145 -34.13 9.33 -8.04
N ALA A 146 -33.06 9.42 -7.26
CA ALA A 146 -31.79 10.01 -7.71
C ALA A 146 -31.03 9.09 -8.69
N THR A 147 -31.12 7.76 -8.51
CA THR A 147 -30.44 6.79 -9.37
C THR A 147 -31.23 6.35 -10.60
N GLY A 148 -32.53 6.69 -10.64
CA GLY A 148 -33.44 6.14 -11.66
C GLY A 148 -33.69 4.63 -11.46
N GLY A 149 -33.65 4.13 -10.21
CA GLY A 149 -33.88 2.73 -9.88
C GLY A 149 -32.67 1.81 -10.10
N ARG A 150 -31.46 2.34 -10.18
CA ARG A 150 -30.22 1.55 -10.33
C ARG A 150 -29.68 1.10 -8.97
N PRO A 151 -28.91 -0.03 -8.92
CA PRO A 151 -28.21 -0.45 -7.72
C PRO A 151 -27.21 0.62 -7.27
N LEU A 152 -27.33 1.08 -6.02
CA LEU A 152 -26.46 2.07 -5.40
C LEU A 152 -26.05 1.63 -3.99
N TYR A 153 -24.76 1.73 -3.72
CA TYR A 153 -24.17 1.60 -2.39
C TYR A 153 -23.41 2.88 -2.04
N LEU A 154 -23.78 3.53 -0.95
CA LEU A 154 -23.07 4.71 -0.42
C LEU A 154 -22.60 4.45 1.00
N SER A 155 -21.29 4.28 1.17
CA SER A 155 -20.64 4.11 2.46
C SER A 155 -20.61 5.44 3.21
N ARG A 156 -20.90 5.42 4.50
CA ARG A 156 -20.68 6.57 5.37
C ARG A 156 -19.19 6.86 5.52
N ILE A 157 -18.83 8.08 5.93
CA ILE A 157 -17.43 8.52 6.08
C ILE A 157 -16.61 7.64 7.05
N ASP A 158 -17.26 6.97 8.00
CA ASP A 158 -16.61 6.03 8.93
C ASP A 158 -16.52 4.59 8.41
N VAL A 159 -17.03 4.31 7.22
CA VAL A 159 -17.11 3.01 6.53
C VAL A 159 -17.81 1.86 7.29
N HIS A 160 -18.43 2.16 8.45
CA HIS A 160 -19.14 1.17 9.28
C HIS A 160 -20.65 1.09 9.03
N SER A 161 -21.16 1.91 8.13
CA SER A 161 -22.55 1.89 7.71
C SER A 161 -22.70 2.37 6.26
N ALA A 162 -23.82 2.00 5.64
CA ALA A 162 -24.15 2.45 4.30
C ALA A 162 -25.64 2.73 4.14
N VAL A 163 -25.99 3.60 3.20
CA VAL A 163 -27.34 3.73 2.65
C VAL A 163 -27.36 3.19 1.23
N VAL A 164 -28.45 2.53 0.85
CA VAL A 164 -28.52 1.78 -0.41
C VAL A 164 -29.87 2.01 -1.11
N SER A 165 -29.90 1.82 -2.43
CA SER A 165 -31.15 1.82 -3.22
C SER A 165 -31.91 0.50 -3.06
N THR A 166 -33.20 0.52 -3.41
CA THR A 166 -34.04 -0.69 -3.45
C THR A 166 -33.47 -1.74 -4.41
N ALA A 167 -32.97 -1.34 -5.57
CA ALA A 167 -32.37 -2.26 -6.54
C ALA A 167 -31.17 -3.03 -5.98
N LEU A 168 -30.37 -2.45 -5.08
CA LEU A 168 -29.28 -3.17 -4.41
C LEU A 168 -29.81 -4.19 -3.38
N LEU A 169 -30.83 -3.83 -2.60
CA LEU A 169 -31.47 -4.80 -1.69
C LEU A 169 -32.07 -5.99 -2.41
N ASP A 170 -32.62 -5.76 -3.61
CA ASP A 170 -33.17 -6.83 -4.44
C ASP A 170 -32.05 -7.77 -4.99
N LEU A 171 -30.83 -7.28 -5.15
CA LEU A 171 -29.66 -8.12 -5.45
C LEU A 171 -29.31 -9.00 -4.23
N VAL A 172 -29.22 -8.45 -3.03
CA VAL A 172 -28.95 -9.19 -1.79
C VAL A 172 -29.97 -10.33 -1.62
N ALA A 173 -31.26 -10.03 -1.82
CA ALA A 173 -32.34 -11.02 -1.68
C ALA A 173 -32.23 -12.15 -2.71
N ARG A 174 -31.78 -11.86 -3.93
CA ARG A 174 -31.58 -12.87 -5.00
C ARG A 174 -30.38 -13.79 -4.73
N GLU A 175 -29.32 -13.25 -4.15
CA GLU A 175 -28.11 -14.00 -3.83
C GLU A 175 -28.22 -14.83 -2.55
N GLY A 176 -29.33 -14.69 -1.79
CA GLY A 176 -29.53 -15.41 -0.54
C GLY A 176 -28.58 -15.00 0.58
N ALA A 177 -28.02 -13.81 0.49
CA ALA A 177 -27.00 -13.28 1.40
C ALA A 177 -27.55 -12.79 2.76
N GLY A 178 -28.68 -13.33 3.22
CA GLY A 178 -29.30 -13.02 4.50
C GLY A 178 -30.52 -12.09 4.41
N GLU A 179 -31.30 -12.02 5.50
CA GLU A 179 -32.42 -11.07 5.61
C GLU A 179 -31.85 -9.69 5.97
N VAL A 180 -31.93 -8.76 5.02
CA VAL A 180 -31.63 -7.35 5.27
C VAL A 180 -32.93 -6.58 5.45
N THR A 181 -33.03 -5.82 6.54
CA THR A 181 -34.23 -4.98 6.79
C THR A 181 -34.50 -4.03 5.63
N ARG A 182 -35.79 -3.91 5.26
CA ARG A 182 -36.24 -2.94 4.27
C ARG A 182 -36.66 -1.60 4.88
N GLU A 183 -36.42 -1.40 6.18
CA GLU A 183 -36.63 -0.13 6.84
C GLU A 183 -35.67 0.94 6.29
N ASP A 184 -36.11 2.20 6.29
CA ASP A 184 -35.28 3.33 5.90
C ASP A 184 -34.22 3.61 6.95
N GLY A 185 -33.01 3.92 6.50
CA GLY A 185 -31.91 4.31 7.34
C GLY A 185 -30.59 3.63 6.98
N PRO A 186 -29.51 4.01 7.68
CA PRO A 186 -28.21 3.39 7.50
C PRO A 186 -28.22 1.93 7.96
N LEU A 187 -27.71 1.06 7.12
CA LEU A 187 -27.46 -0.35 7.44
C LEU A 187 -26.12 -0.48 8.16
N THR A 188 -26.08 -1.27 9.23
CA THR A 188 -24.91 -1.51 10.07
C THR A 188 -24.71 -3.01 10.31
N GLY A 189 -23.54 -3.42 10.84
CA GLY A 189 -23.25 -4.82 11.19
C GLY A 189 -23.45 -5.77 10.00
N ASP A 190 -24.07 -6.93 10.24
CA ASP A 190 -24.27 -7.97 9.22
C ASP A 190 -25.05 -7.48 8.00
N ALA A 191 -26.04 -6.60 8.20
CA ALA A 191 -26.81 -6.01 7.11
C ALA A 191 -25.90 -5.13 6.22
N HIS A 192 -24.99 -4.35 6.80
CA HIS A 192 -24.01 -3.58 6.06
C HIS A 192 -23.05 -4.50 5.29
N HIS A 193 -22.54 -5.56 5.90
CA HIS A 193 -21.66 -6.52 5.24
C HIS A 193 -22.35 -7.20 4.05
N ALA A 194 -23.61 -7.61 4.20
CA ALA A 194 -24.38 -8.22 3.13
C ALA A 194 -24.58 -7.27 1.92
N VAL A 195 -24.97 -6.01 2.14
CA VAL A 195 -25.16 -5.06 1.03
C VAL A 195 -23.83 -4.66 0.37
N ARG A 196 -22.74 -4.59 1.15
CA ARG A 196 -21.40 -4.33 0.62
C ARG A 196 -20.93 -5.48 -0.27
N ALA A 197 -21.10 -6.72 0.18
CA ALA A 197 -20.75 -7.91 -0.60
C ALA A 197 -21.53 -7.97 -1.92
N ALA A 198 -22.85 -7.75 -1.88
CA ALA A 198 -23.69 -7.71 -3.08
C ALA A 198 -23.28 -6.56 -4.04
N ALA A 199 -22.96 -5.38 -3.50
CA ALA A 199 -22.51 -4.26 -4.32
C ALA A 199 -21.18 -4.57 -5.04
N LEU A 200 -20.22 -5.17 -4.35
CA LEU A 200 -18.94 -5.57 -4.93
C LEU A 200 -19.09 -6.75 -5.91
N GLY A 201 -19.95 -7.71 -5.60
CA GLY A 201 -20.30 -8.82 -6.49
C GLY A 201 -20.95 -8.37 -7.80
N ALA A 202 -21.68 -7.25 -7.77
CA ALA A 202 -22.32 -6.65 -8.96
C ALA A 202 -21.35 -5.81 -9.84
N VAL A 203 -20.10 -5.62 -9.43
CA VAL A 203 -19.09 -4.90 -10.24
C VAL A 203 -18.78 -5.70 -11.50
N THR A 204 -19.07 -5.12 -12.66
CA THR A 204 -18.81 -5.77 -13.95
C THR A 204 -17.32 -5.91 -14.24
N PRO A 205 -16.88 -6.88 -15.06
CA PRO A 205 -15.47 -6.99 -15.48
C PRO A 205 -14.91 -5.69 -16.10
N ALA A 206 -15.70 -4.99 -16.89
CA ALA A 206 -15.31 -3.72 -17.48
C ALA A 206 -15.12 -2.61 -16.42
N GLN A 207 -16.02 -2.54 -15.44
CA GLN A 207 -15.93 -1.60 -14.34
C GLN A 207 -14.70 -1.90 -13.45
N ARG A 208 -14.41 -3.17 -13.23
CA ARG A 208 -13.21 -3.64 -12.52
C ARG A 208 -11.92 -3.22 -13.22
N THR A 209 -11.82 -3.49 -14.53
CA THR A 209 -10.64 -3.09 -15.32
C THR A 209 -10.44 -1.57 -15.34
N GLU A 210 -11.53 -0.79 -15.40
CA GLU A 210 -11.46 0.67 -15.32
C GLU A 210 -10.93 1.11 -13.95
N ALA A 211 -11.41 0.50 -12.86
CA ALA A 211 -10.93 0.76 -11.50
C ALA A 211 -9.43 0.44 -11.35
N GLN A 212 -9.00 -0.74 -11.80
CA GLN A 212 -7.60 -1.14 -11.80
C GLN A 212 -6.71 -0.14 -12.56
N ARG A 213 -7.13 0.27 -13.76
CA ARG A 213 -6.41 1.29 -14.55
C ARG A 213 -6.35 2.62 -13.81
N ALA A 214 -7.44 3.06 -13.20
CA ALA A 214 -7.47 4.31 -12.44
C ALA A 214 -6.51 4.27 -11.25
N ALA A 215 -6.49 3.18 -10.48
CA ALA A 215 -5.58 3.01 -9.34
C ALA A 215 -4.12 3.00 -9.77
N LEU A 216 -3.76 2.22 -10.79
CA LEU A 216 -2.38 2.16 -11.30
C LEU A 216 -1.93 3.50 -11.90
N ALA A 217 -2.79 4.19 -12.65
CA ALA A 217 -2.48 5.52 -13.18
C ALA A 217 -2.28 6.54 -12.05
N HIS A 218 -3.13 6.48 -11.00
CA HIS A 218 -2.99 7.33 -9.82
C HIS A 218 -1.68 7.03 -9.08
N ALA A 219 -1.36 5.77 -8.82
CA ALA A 219 -0.09 5.37 -8.21
C ALA A 219 1.12 5.89 -9.02
N ALA A 220 1.10 5.72 -10.34
CA ALA A 220 2.14 6.28 -11.23
C ALA A 220 2.27 7.79 -11.10
N SER A 221 1.15 8.53 -10.98
CA SER A 221 1.16 9.99 -10.83
C SER A 221 1.75 10.48 -9.51
N LEU A 222 1.91 9.57 -8.55
CA LEU A 222 2.50 9.80 -7.23
C LEU A 222 3.94 9.27 -7.12
N GLY A 223 4.57 8.85 -8.23
CA GLY A 223 5.94 8.33 -8.23
C GLY A 223 6.06 6.89 -7.71
N ILE A 224 4.95 6.16 -7.61
CA ILE A 224 4.95 4.74 -7.25
C ILE A 224 5.20 3.93 -8.52
N GLY A 225 6.30 3.19 -8.55
CA GLY A 225 6.71 2.34 -9.68
C GLY A 225 6.35 0.86 -9.49
N THR A 226 6.08 0.45 -8.25
CA THR A 226 5.72 -0.94 -7.92
C THR A 226 4.66 -0.94 -6.83
N VAL A 227 3.68 -1.84 -6.94
CA VAL A 227 2.67 -2.09 -5.91
C VAL A 227 2.63 -3.58 -5.57
N HIS A 228 2.43 -3.89 -4.29
CA HIS A 228 2.17 -5.24 -3.84
C HIS A 228 0.66 -5.39 -3.60
N GLU A 229 0.00 -6.06 -4.52
CA GLU A 229 -1.42 -6.38 -4.42
C GLU A 229 -1.66 -7.46 -3.38
N CYS A 230 -2.44 -7.16 -2.36
CA CYS A 230 -2.87 -8.10 -1.33
C CYS A 230 -4.30 -8.56 -1.63
N GLY A 231 -4.44 -9.53 -2.55
CA GLY A 231 -5.71 -10.16 -2.89
C GLY A 231 -5.97 -11.42 -2.05
N GLY A 232 -7.17 -11.95 -2.16
CA GLY A 232 -7.57 -13.18 -1.47
C GLY A 232 -9.07 -13.42 -1.58
N PRO A 233 -9.56 -14.64 -1.24
CA PRO A 233 -10.98 -14.99 -1.37
C PRO A 233 -11.95 -14.07 -0.60
N GLU A 234 -11.48 -13.47 0.50
CA GLU A 234 -12.27 -12.53 1.32
C GLU A 234 -12.14 -11.07 0.85
N ILE A 235 -11.25 -10.79 -0.11
CA ILE A 235 -10.89 -9.46 -0.58
C ILE A 235 -11.34 -9.25 -2.02
N SER A 236 -10.98 -10.18 -2.92
CA SER A 236 -11.21 -10.09 -4.35
C SER A 236 -11.43 -11.46 -4.98
N SER A 237 -11.97 -11.51 -6.20
CA SER A 237 -12.08 -12.77 -6.95
C SER A 237 -10.77 -13.15 -7.63
N GLU A 238 -10.61 -14.42 -7.97
CA GLU A 238 -9.48 -14.91 -8.77
C GLU A 238 -9.37 -14.17 -10.13
N ASP A 239 -10.51 -13.90 -10.77
CA ASP A 239 -10.56 -13.11 -12.02
C ASP A 239 -10.11 -11.68 -11.84
N ASP A 240 -10.38 -11.08 -10.65
CA ASP A 240 -9.92 -9.74 -10.31
C ASP A 240 -8.40 -9.72 -10.21
N PHE A 241 -7.86 -10.61 -9.38
CA PHE A 241 -6.43 -10.75 -9.12
C PHE A 241 -5.64 -11.04 -10.41
N THR A 242 -6.03 -12.06 -11.16
CA THR A 242 -5.35 -12.43 -12.41
C THR A 242 -5.52 -11.39 -13.51
N GLY A 243 -6.66 -10.69 -13.54
CA GLY A 243 -6.90 -9.57 -14.44
C GLY A 243 -5.94 -8.41 -14.18
N LEU A 244 -5.69 -8.08 -12.91
CA LEU A 244 -4.74 -7.05 -12.51
C LEU A 244 -3.30 -7.41 -12.90
N LEU A 245 -2.86 -8.64 -12.61
CA LEU A 245 -1.52 -9.11 -12.99
C LEU A 245 -1.31 -9.02 -14.51
N ARG A 246 -2.29 -9.47 -15.30
CA ARG A 246 -2.25 -9.38 -16.76
C ARG A 246 -2.14 -7.94 -17.25
N LEU A 247 -2.92 -7.02 -16.66
CA LEU A 247 -2.87 -5.61 -17.01
C LEU A 247 -1.48 -5.00 -16.78
N ALA A 248 -0.81 -5.39 -15.70
CA ALA A 248 0.55 -4.96 -15.41
C ALA A 248 1.58 -5.59 -16.37
N ASP A 249 1.42 -6.88 -16.72
CA ASP A 249 2.28 -7.58 -17.68
C ASP A 249 2.16 -7.00 -19.09
N GLU A 250 0.98 -6.47 -19.47
CA GLU A 250 0.78 -5.70 -20.69
C GLU A 250 1.50 -4.34 -20.67
N GLY A 251 2.17 -4.02 -19.57
CA GLY A 251 2.92 -2.80 -19.39
C GLY A 251 2.10 -1.58 -18.99
N PHE A 252 0.92 -1.75 -18.43
CA PHE A 252 0.12 -0.62 -17.97
C PHE A 252 0.50 -0.18 -16.54
N GLY A 253 1.01 1.06 -16.39
CA GLY A 253 1.31 1.66 -15.08
C GLY A 253 2.50 1.06 -14.34
N PRO A 254 2.47 1.05 -13.00
CA PRO A 254 3.43 0.42 -12.13
C PRO A 254 3.49 -1.10 -12.30
N ARG A 255 4.61 -1.69 -11.89
CA ARG A 255 4.75 -3.13 -11.73
C ARG A 255 3.82 -3.63 -10.60
N VAL A 256 3.18 -4.77 -10.79
CA VAL A 256 2.35 -5.41 -9.76
C VAL A 256 2.98 -6.70 -9.31
N VAL A 257 3.13 -6.86 -7.99
CA VAL A 257 3.54 -8.11 -7.34
C VAL A 257 2.34 -8.62 -6.56
N GLY A 258 1.75 -9.73 -6.98
CA GLY A 258 0.52 -10.25 -6.36
C GLY A 258 0.79 -11.19 -5.20
N TYR A 259 0.02 -11.05 -4.11
CA TYR A 259 -0.09 -11.97 -3.00
C TYR A 259 -1.53 -12.46 -2.91
N TRP A 260 -1.70 -13.76 -2.69
CA TRP A 260 -3.02 -14.39 -2.58
C TRP A 260 -3.22 -14.98 -1.19
N ALA A 261 -4.10 -14.35 -0.40
CA ALA A 261 -4.33 -14.63 1.00
C ALA A 261 -5.19 -15.89 1.21
N GLU A 262 -4.65 -17.06 0.86
CA GLU A 262 -5.29 -18.36 1.03
C GLU A 262 -4.26 -19.38 1.46
N ARG A 263 -4.65 -20.34 2.33
CA ARG A 263 -3.74 -21.42 2.76
C ARG A 263 -3.49 -22.47 1.69
N ASN A 264 -4.22 -22.43 0.59
CA ASN A 264 -3.98 -23.30 -0.56
C ASN A 264 -2.80 -22.78 -1.41
N VAL A 265 -1.60 -23.23 -1.05
CA VAL A 265 -0.34 -22.84 -1.73
C VAL A 265 -0.34 -23.18 -3.23
N ALA A 266 -0.99 -24.27 -3.61
CA ALA A 266 -1.11 -24.65 -5.02
C ALA A 266 -1.97 -23.64 -5.81
N LYS A 267 -3.04 -23.12 -5.20
CA LYS A 267 -3.89 -22.10 -5.79
C LYS A 267 -3.12 -20.77 -5.95
N ALA A 268 -2.40 -20.33 -4.93
CA ALA A 268 -1.58 -19.11 -5.03
C ALA A 268 -0.58 -19.20 -6.20
N ARG A 269 0.06 -20.37 -6.38
CA ARG A 269 0.96 -20.60 -7.51
C ARG A 269 0.23 -20.62 -8.86
N GLU A 270 -0.94 -21.25 -8.95
CA GLU A 270 -1.78 -21.30 -10.15
C GLU A 270 -2.14 -19.88 -10.62
N LEU A 271 -2.47 -19.00 -9.67
CA LEU A 271 -2.83 -17.59 -9.93
C LEU A 271 -1.62 -16.69 -10.24
N GLY A 272 -0.39 -17.20 -10.17
CA GLY A 272 0.83 -16.41 -10.41
C GLY A 272 1.24 -15.52 -9.24
N ALA A 273 0.76 -15.80 -8.03
CA ALA A 273 1.13 -15.03 -6.85
C ALA A 273 2.59 -15.29 -6.42
N ALA A 274 3.26 -14.24 -5.93
CA ALA A 274 4.60 -14.32 -5.34
C ALA A 274 4.58 -15.03 -3.97
N GLY A 275 3.43 -15.09 -3.32
CA GLY A 275 3.24 -15.77 -2.04
C GLY A 275 1.78 -16.11 -1.76
N ALA A 276 1.57 -17.15 -0.96
CA ALA A 276 0.31 -17.40 -0.28
C ALA A 276 0.31 -16.54 1.00
N ALA A 277 -0.01 -15.25 0.84
CA ALA A 277 0.35 -14.19 1.77
C ALA A 277 -0.53 -12.94 1.53
N GLY A 278 -0.19 -11.84 2.19
CA GLY A 278 -1.00 -10.64 2.24
C GLY A 278 -1.98 -10.74 3.41
N ASP A 279 -3.24 -10.37 3.19
CA ASP A 279 -4.27 -10.38 4.23
C ASP A 279 -4.85 -11.78 4.50
N LEU A 280 -3.96 -12.75 4.75
CA LEU A 280 -4.35 -13.98 5.40
C LEU A 280 -4.54 -13.69 6.89
N PHE A 281 -5.79 -13.45 7.29
CA PHE A 281 -6.14 -12.91 8.59
C PHE A 281 -5.79 -13.85 9.75
N ALA A 282 -4.80 -13.46 10.60
CA ALA A 282 -4.63 -14.05 11.92
C ALA A 282 -5.60 -13.41 12.95
N ASP A 283 -5.94 -12.13 12.75
CA ASP A 283 -6.97 -11.39 13.49
C ASP A 283 -7.61 -10.32 12.61
N GLY A 284 -8.38 -9.41 13.21
CA GLY A 284 -8.94 -8.24 12.53
C GLY A 284 -8.26 -6.93 12.95
N ALA A 285 -9.01 -5.82 13.01
CA ALA A 285 -8.51 -4.46 13.21
C ALA A 285 -8.87 -3.85 14.56
N LEU A 286 -8.05 -2.90 15.06
CA LEU A 286 -8.29 -2.17 16.31
C LEU A 286 -9.56 -1.30 16.22
N GLY A 287 -9.79 -0.65 15.09
CA GLY A 287 -10.94 0.23 14.88
C GLY A 287 -12.28 -0.46 15.08
N SER A 288 -12.41 -1.72 14.67
CA SER A 288 -13.61 -2.56 14.78
C SER A 288 -13.64 -3.46 16.03
N HIS A 289 -12.65 -3.37 16.93
CA HIS A 289 -12.46 -4.24 18.10
C HIS A 289 -12.30 -5.73 17.75
N THR A 290 -11.78 -6.03 16.58
CA THR A 290 -11.58 -7.41 16.11
C THR A 290 -10.12 -7.85 16.12
N ALA A 291 -9.16 -6.92 16.29
CA ALA A 291 -7.77 -7.28 16.55
C ALA A 291 -7.64 -8.09 17.86
N CYS A 292 -6.86 -9.19 17.82
CA CYS A 292 -6.77 -10.13 18.93
C CYS A 292 -5.72 -9.69 19.95
N LEU A 293 -6.17 -9.41 21.18
CA LEU A 293 -5.37 -8.83 22.25
C LEU A 293 -5.17 -9.79 23.41
N HIS A 294 -4.04 -9.69 24.11
CA HIS A 294 -3.83 -10.38 25.41
C HIS A 294 -4.66 -9.76 26.53
N ALA A 295 -4.87 -8.45 26.52
CA ALA A 295 -5.69 -7.75 27.49
C ALA A 295 -6.91 -7.10 26.81
N PRO A 296 -8.07 -7.00 27.48
CA PRO A 296 -9.28 -6.41 26.89
C PRO A 296 -9.07 -5.00 26.33
N TYR A 297 -9.87 -4.62 25.36
CA TYR A 297 -10.00 -3.23 24.92
C TYR A 297 -10.36 -2.33 26.10
N ALA A 298 -9.89 -1.08 26.09
CA ALA A 298 -10.19 -0.13 27.15
C ALA A 298 -11.66 0.33 27.15
N ASP A 299 -12.27 0.33 25.96
CA ASP A 299 -13.65 0.75 25.71
C ASP A 299 -14.61 -0.41 25.40
N ALA A 300 -14.13 -1.68 25.50
CA ALA A 300 -14.94 -2.88 25.33
C ALA A 300 -14.44 -4.03 26.21
N GLY A 301 -15.36 -4.86 26.69
CA GLY A 301 -15.07 -5.92 27.67
C GLY A 301 -14.55 -7.24 27.07
N HIS A 302 -13.94 -7.22 25.87
CA HIS A 302 -13.42 -8.40 25.18
C HIS A 302 -12.05 -8.14 24.54
N THR A 303 -11.42 -9.21 24.05
CA THR A 303 -10.04 -9.20 23.51
C THR A 303 -9.98 -9.33 21.99
N GLY A 304 -11.07 -9.11 21.28
CA GLY A 304 -11.13 -9.36 19.83
C GLY A 304 -11.23 -10.84 19.47
N THR A 305 -10.80 -11.20 18.26
CA THR A 305 -10.97 -12.56 17.71
C THR A 305 -9.69 -13.03 17.02
N ALA A 306 -9.22 -14.23 17.39
CA ALA A 306 -8.18 -14.93 16.64
C ALA A 306 -8.83 -15.79 15.56
N HIS A 307 -8.30 -15.70 14.32
CA HIS A 307 -8.75 -16.52 13.19
C HIS A 307 -7.80 -17.70 12.91
N LEU A 308 -6.51 -17.56 13.26
CA LEU A 308 -5.49 -18.59 13.11
C LEU A 308 -4.76 -18.81 14.42
N ASP A 309 -4.50 -20.07 14.76
CA ASP A 309 -3.60 -20.44 15.86
C ASP A 309 -2.17 -20.69 15.34
N ALA A 310 -1.23 -20.86 16.26
CA ALA A 310 0.18 -21.07 15.95
C ALA A 310 0.44 -22.35 15.13
N ASP A 311 -0.36 -23.40 15.33
CA ASP A 311 -0.20 -24.67 14.60
C ASP A 311 -0.64 -24.52 13.13
N ALA A 312 -1.76 -23.86 12.88
CA ALA A 312 -2.24 -23.55 11.53
C ALA A 312 -1.25 -22.64 10.77
N ILE A 313 -0.69 -21.64 11.48
CA ILE A 313 0.35 -20.76 10.96
C ILE A 313 1.61 -21.55 10.62
N ALA A 314 2.07 -22.42 11.54
CA ALA A 314 3.26 -23.26 11.32
C ALA A 314 3.11 -24.18 10.11
N ALA A 315 1.96 -24.82 9.96
CA ALA A 315 1.67 -25.69 8.81
C ALA A 315 1.75 -24.89 7.50
N HIS A 316 1.08 -23.73 7.43
CA HIS A 316 1.09 -22.88 6.24
C HIS A 316 2.51 -22.37 5.89
N VAL A 317 3.31 -21.97 6.86
CA VAL A 317 4.70 -21.52 6.65
C VAL A 317 5.56 -22.67 6.12
N VAL A 318 5.40 -23.89 6.63
CA VAL A 318 6.07 -25.10 6.11
C VAL A 318 5.71 -25.30 4.64
N ASP A 319 4.41 -25.34 4.32
CA ASP A 319 3.92 -25.58 2.95
C ASP A 319 4.44 -24.52 1.97
N CYS A 320 4.41 -23.25 2.36
CA CYS A 320 4.96 -22.15 1.54
C CYS A 320 6.48 -22.27 1.34
N THR A 321 7.23 -22.53 2.44
CA THR A 321 8.69 -22.66 2.38
C THR A 321 9.11 -23.84 1.50
N GLU A 322 8.43 -24.97 1.59
CA GLU A 322 8.68 -26.14 0.75
C GLU A 322 8.32 -25.91 -0.71
N ALA A 323 7.27 -25.12 -0.95
CA ALA A 323 6.86 -24.71 -2.28
C ALA A 323 7.74 -23.61 -2.90
N GLY A 324 8.63 -22.96 -2.13
CA GLY A 324 9.42 -21.82 -2.59
C GLY A 324 8.59 -20.55 -2.78
N LEU A 325 7.48 -20.42 -2.03
CA LEU A 325 6.63 -19.22 -1.97
C LEU A 325 6.79 -18.51 -0.63
N GLN A 326 6.46 -17.23 -0.59
CA GLN A 326 6.35 -16.51 0.67
C GLN A 326 5.05 -16.89 1.39
N ALA A 327 5.13 -17.06 2.72
CA ALA A 327 3.97 -16.97 3.60
C ALA A 327 3.86 -15.54 4.13
N GLY A 328 2.63 -15.10 4.41
CA GLY A 328 2.38 -13.82 5.03
C GLY A 328 1.04 -13.82 5.76
N PHE A 329 0.92 -12.98 6.78
CA PHE A 329 -0.26 -12.93 7.63
C PHE A 329 -0.59 -11.49 8.00
N HIS A 330 -1.85 -11.14 7.92
CA HIS A 330 -2.40 -9.96 8.58
C HIS A 330 -2.38 -10.22 10.10
N ALA A 331 -1.68 -9.42 10.86
CA ALA A 331 -1.63 -9.52 12.32
C ALA A 331 -1.42 -8.14 12.96
N ILE A 332 -2.42 -7.66 13.70
CA ILE A 332 -2.45 -6.34 14.32
C ILE A 332 -2.30 -6.42 15.84
N GLY A 333 -3.15 -7.21 16.51
CA GLY A 333 -3.15 -7.34 17.96
C GLY A 333 -1.95 -8.11 18.49
N ASP A 334 -1.53 -7.79 19.71
CA ASP A 334 -0.36 -8.39 20.35
C ASP A 334 -0.48 -9.91 20.54
N ALA A 335 -1.69 -10.44 20.73
CA ALA A 335 -1.93 -11.87 20.80
C ALA A 335 -1.77 -12.54 19.43
N ALA A 336 -2.30 -11.94 18.35
CA ALA A 336 -2.17 -12.45 17.00
C ALA A 336 -0.71 -12.42 16.54
N VAL A 337 0.00 -11.31 16.73
CA VAL A 337 1.43 -11.21 16.39
C VAL A 337 2.27 -12.23 17.17
N THR A 338 1.92 -12.50 18.44
CA THR A 338 2.57 -13.54 19.25
C THR A 338 2.33 -14.93 18.66
N ALA A 339 1.09 -15.24 18.22
CA ALA A 339 0.76 -16.51 17.57
C ALA A 339 1.51 -16.69 16.25
N VAL A 340 1.60 -15.61 15.43
CA VAL A 340 2.38 -15.63 14.18
C VAL A 340 3.85 -15.92 14.46
N ALA A 341 4.48 -15.22 15.42
CA ALA A 341 5.87 -15.46 15.79
C ALA A 341 6.12 -16.88 16.30
N ALA A 342 5.19 -17.44 17.08
CA ALA A 342 5.26 -18.81 17.56
C ALA A 342 5.14 -19.84 16.42
N GLY A 343 4.18 -19.66 15.52
CA GLY A 343 4.01 -20.51 14.35
C GLY A 343 5.21 -20.49 13.41
N MET A 344 5.79 -19.31 13.17
CA MET A 344 7.00 -19.16 12.36
C MET A 344 8.20 -19.90 12.98
N ARG A 345 8.36 -19.84 14.32
CA ARG A 345 9.41 -20.62 15.02
C ARG A 345 9.18 -22.13 14.89
N ALA A 346 7.95 -22.60 15.12
CA ALA A 346 7.60 -24.00 14.97
C ALA A 346 7.83 -24.51 13.54
N ALA A 347 7.59 -23.68 12.53
CA ALA A 347 7.93 -23.99 11.16
C ALA A 347 9.46 -24.06 10.95
N ALA A 348 10.23 -23.13 11.52
CA ALA A 348 11.69 -23.14 11.43
C ALA A 348 12.33 -24.39 12.06
N GLU A 349 11.73 -24.92 13.13
CA GLU A 349 12.14 -26.22 13.71
C GLU A 349 11.93 -27.39 12.75
N LYS A 350 10.90 -27.34 11.88
CA LYS A 350 10.57 -28.41 10.93
C LYS A 350 11.37 -28.32 9.63
N VAL A 351 11.46 -27.12 9.03
CA VAL A 351 12.06 -26.94 7.70
C VAL A 351 13.47 -26.36 7.73
N GLY A 352 13.94 -25.91 8.90
CA GLY A 352 15.23 -25.26 9.10
C GLY A 352 15.15 -23.73 9.06
N LEU A 353 15.84 -23.07 10.01
CA LEU A 353 15.84 -21.61 10.18
C LEU A 353 16.34 -20.89 8.91
N ASP A 354 17.40 -21.40 8.28
CA ASP A 354 17.97 -20.75 7.08
C ASP A 354 17.00 -20.74 5.89
N ARG A 355 16.15 -21.75 5.77
CA ARG A 355 15.12 -21.79 4.71
C ARG A 355 14.00 -20.79 4.98
N VAL A 356 13.57 -20.65 6.25
CA VAL A 356 12.58 -19.64 6.66
C VAL A 356 13.11 -18.24 6.43
N ARG A 357 14.36 -17.97 6.81
CA ARG A 357 15.02 -16.68 6.54
C ARG A 357 15.15 -16.36 5.05
N ALA A 358 15.54 -17.36 4.25
CA ALA A 358 15.70 -17.20 2.81
C ALA A 358 14.38 -16.89 2.09
N ALA A 359 13.26 -17.41 2.61
CA ALA A 359 11.93 -17.17 2.09
C ALA A 359 11.42 -15.74 2.34
N ARG A 360 12.00 -15.01 3.33
CA ARG A 360 11.62 -13.63 3.69
C ARG A 360 10.11 -13.50 3.91
N HIS A 361 9.55 -14.43 4.68
CA HIS A 361 8.14 -14.38 5.05
C HIS A 361 7.77 -13.03 5.63
N ARG A 362 6.50 -12.61 5.47
CA ARG A 362 6.08 -11.26 5.82
C ARG A 362 4.94 -11.24 6.83
N VAL A 363 4.85 -10.17 7.59
CA VAL A 363 3.74 -9.89 8.49
C VAL A 363 3.21 -8.51 8.15
N GLU A 364 1.94 -8.48 7.78
CA GLU A 364 1.23 -7.24 7.44
C GLU A 364 0.79 -6.54 8.71
N HIS A 365 0.87 -5.23 8.70
CA HIS A 365 0.54 -4.29 9.76
C HIS A 365 1.47 -4.38 10.97
N ALA A 366 1.56 -5.52 11.66
CA ALA A 366 2.46 -5.72 12.80
C ALA A 366 2.44 -4.52 13.77
N GLU A 367 1.23 -4.05 14.16
CA GLU A 367 1.08 -2.79 14.90
C GLU A 367 1.47 -2.94 16.38
N MET A 368 1.04 -4.02 17.05
CA MET A 368 1.25 -4.24 18.49
C MET A 368 2.37 -5.24 18.75
N LEU A 369 3.61 -4.77 18.66
CA LEU A 369 4.79 -5.59 18.87
C LEU A 369 5.37 -5.42 20.28
N THR A 370 5.73 -6.54 20.88
CA THR A 370 6.51 -6.59 22.14
C THR A 370 8.01 -6.71 21.83
N PRO A 371 8.91 -6.43 22.79
CA PRO A 371 10.34 -6.70 22.60
C PRO A 371 10.65 -8.14 22.21
N SER A 372 9.88 -9.11 22.72
CA SER A 372 10.07 -10.55 22.41
C SER A 372 9.63 -10.89 20.99
N THR A 373 8.53 -10.31 20.49
CA THR A 373 8.08 -10.50 19.10
C THR A 373 9.01 -9.80 18.11
N ILE A 374 9.51 -8.60 18.42
CA ILE A 374 10.54 -7.93 17.62
C ILE A 374 11.82 -8.79 17.52
N ALA A 375 12.28 -9.37 18.64
CA ALA A 375 13.42 -10.28 18.63
C ALA A 375 13.17 -11.53 17.78
N ALA A 376 11.94 -12.08 17.81
CA ALA A 376 11.55 -13.20 16.96
C ALA A 376 11.57 -12.83 15.47
N PHE A 377 11.06 -11.64 15.10
CA PHE A 377 11.10 -11.16 13.72
C PHE A 377 12.54 -11.06 13.20
N ALA A 378 13.45 -10.50 14.00
CA ALA A 378 14.86 -10.42 13.65
C ALA A 378 15.52 -11.81 13.54
N GLU A 379 15.26 -12.71 14.49
CA GLU A 379 15.75 -14.09 14.48
C GLU A 379 15.33 -14.86 13.25
N LEU A 380 14.05 -14.74 12.87
CA LEU A 380 13.44 -15.47 11.78
C LEU A 380 13.62 -14.80 10.40
N GLY A 381 14.18 -13.59 10.35
CA GLY A 381 14.35 -12.83 9.11
C GLY A 381 13.03 -12.40 8.47
N LEU A 382 12.01 -12.15 9.29
CA LEU A 382 10.69 -11.74 8.79
C LEU A 382 10.72 -10.30 8.30
N THR A 383 9.94 -10.01 7.27
CA THR A 383 9.69 -8.64 6.81
C THR A 383 8.46 -8.09 7.52
N ALA A 384 8.57 -6.93 8.15
CA ALA A 384 7.43 -6.17 8.64
C ALA A 384 6.93 -5.23 7.53
N SER A 385 5.75 -5.53 6.99
CA SER A 385 5.05 -4.73 5.98
C SER A 385 4.06 -3.84 6.68
N VAL A 386 4.38 -2.55 6.83
CA VAL A 386 3.72 -1.66 7.79
C VAL A 386 3.25 -0.35 7.16
N GLN A 387 2.26 0.31 7.80
CA GLN A 387 1.58 1.49 7.30
C GLN A 387 1.81 2.70 8.23
N PRO A 388 2.84 3.52 8.00
CA PRO A 388 3.09 4.70 8.84
C PRO A 388 1.93 5.71 8.88
N ALA A 389 1.10 5.74 7.85
CA ALA A 389 -0.09 6.58 7.79
C ALA A 389 -1.10 6.25 8.91
N PHE A 390 -1.13 5.01 9.41
CA PHE A 390 -2.02 4.60 10.51
C PHE A 390 -1.73 5.39 11.79
N ASP A 391 -0.46 5.53 12.18
CA ASP A 391 -0.10 6.36 13.33
C ASP A 391 -0.46 7.84 13.11
N ALA A 392 -0.20 8.36 11.91
CA ALA A 392 -0.51 9.75 11.59
C ALA A 392 -2.01 10.07 11.70
N LEU A 393 -2.88 9.11 11.31
CA LEU A 393 -4.34 9.27 11.32
C LEU A 393 -4.98 8.89 12.66
N TRP A 394 -4.50 7.85 13.31
CA TRP A 394 -5.18 7.24 14.45
C TRP A 394 -4.37 7.25 15.74
N GLY A 395 -3.09 7.58 15.68
CA GLY A 395 -2.20 7.71 16.82
C GLY A 395 -2.40 9.01 17.62
N GLY A 396 -1.61 9.14 18.68
CA GLY A 396 -1.66 10.28 19.60
C GLY A 396 -2.61 10.08 20.77
N GLU A 397 -2.58 11.04 21.73
CA GLU A 397 -3.28 10.89 23.03
C GLU A 397 -4.81 10.88 22.89
N ASP A 398 -5.35 11.59 21.90
CA ASP A 398 -6.79 11.67 21.60
C ASP A 398 -7.18 10.82 20.39
N GLY A 399 -6.26 10.04 19.84
CA GLY A 399 -6.47 9.22 18.66
C GLY A 399 -7.38 8.02 18.89
N MET A 400 -7.75 7.34 17.81
CA MET A 400 -8.56 6.12 17.88
C MET A 400 -7.85 5.05 18.72
N TYR A 401 -6.55 4.88 18.56
CA TYR A 401 -5.77 3.91 19.31
C TYR A 401 -5.84 4.13 20.83
N ALA A 402 -5.75 5.39 21.28
CA ALA A 402 -5.85 5.72 22.70
C ALA A 402 -7.25 5.41 23.26
N ARG A 403 -8.31 5.63 22.48
CA ARG A 403 -9.67 5.25 22.87
C ARG A 403 -9.85 3.74 22.99
N ARG A 404 -9.30 2.96 22.05
CA ARG A 404 -9.42 1.49 22.00
C ARG A 404 -8.59 0.78 23.06
N LEU A 405 -7.38 1.26 23.32
CA LEU A 405 -6.37 0.54 24.09
C LEU A 405 -6.04 1.21 25.43
N GLY A 406 -6.42 2.48 25.60
CA GLY A 406 -5.88 3.35 26.64
C GLY A 406 -4.54 3.96 26.21
N ALA A 407 -4.20 5.13 26.76
CA ALA A 407 -3.04 5.93 26.31
C ALA A 407 -1.69 5.19 26.44
N GLU A 408 -1.51 4.35 27.47
CA GLU A 408 -0.26 3.64 27.71
C GLU A 408 0.02 2.62 26.60
N ARG A 409 -0.95 1.74 26.28
CA ARG A 409 -0.79 0.74 25.20
C ARG A 409 -0.72 1.41 23.82
N ALA A 410 -1.51 2.46 23.59
CA ALA A 410 -1.50 3.18 22.33
C ALA A 410 -0.13 3.78 21.98
N ARG A 411 0.66 4.17 22.97
CA ARG A 411 2.02 4.69 22.78
C ARG A 411 3.04 3.63 22.34
N THR A 412 2.72 2.35 22.45
CA THR A 412 3.63 1.27 22.07
C THR A 412 3.44 0.79 20.62
N LEU A 413 2.41 1.29 19.91
CA LEU A 413 2.08 0.85 18.57
C LEU A 413 3.10 1.34 17.53
N ASN A 414 3.20 0.56 16.45
CA ASN A 414 4.00 0.91 15.28
C ASN A 414 5.47 1.24 15.64
N PRO A 415 6.20 0.36 16.34
CA PRO A 415 7.52 0.65 16.90
C PRO A 415 8.64 0.59 15.86
N PHE A 416 8.55 1.38 14.77
CA PHE A 416 9.45 1.33 13.61
C PHE A 416 10.92 1.45 13.97
N ALA A 417 11.26 2.36 14.90
CA ALA A 417 12.65 2.52 15.33
C ALA A 417 13.19 1.29 16.09
N ALA A 418 12.34 0.60 16.85
CA ALA A 418 12.72 -0.63 17.54
C ALA A 418 12.94 -1.78 16.54
N LEU A 419 12.07 -1.91 15.54
CA LEU A 419 12.22 -2.88 14.45
C LEU A 419 13.54 -2.67 13.70
N LEU A 420 13.84 -1.44 13.28
CA LEU A 420 15.10 -1.12 12.60
C LEU A 420 16.34 -1.40 13.47
N ARG A 421 16.30 -1.02 14.75
CA ARG A 421 17.42 -1.32 15.68
C ARG A 421 17.66 -2.81 15.87
N ALA A 422 16.60 -3.61 15.81
CA ALA A 422 16.70 -5.06 15.88
C ALA A 422 17.14 -5.71 14.55
N GLY A 423 17.25 -4.94 13.47
CA GLY A 423 17.61 -5.43 12.13
C GLY A 423 16.45 -6.07 11.37
N VAL A 424 15.22 -5.83 11.79
CA VAL A 424 14.02 -6.30 11.07
C VAL A 424 13.84 -5.49 9.78
N PRO A 425 13.76 -6.13 8.60
CA PRO A 425 13.46 -5.46 7.35
C PRO A 425 12.07 -4.81 7.38
N LEU A 426 12.00 -3.52 7.00
CA LEU A 426 10.75 -2.80 6.86
C LEU A 426 10.40 -2.62 5.38
N ALA A 427 9.14 -2.84 5.03
CA ALA A 427 8.53 -2.46 3.77
C ALA A 427 7.29 -1.60 4.07
N PHE A 428 7.23 -0.39 3.50
CA PHE A 428 6.12 0.53 3.73
C PHE A 428 5.07 0.40 2.63
N GLY A 429 3.81 0.43 3.03
CA GLY A 429 2.64 0.45 2.16
C GLY A 429 1.58 1.41 2.66
N SER A 430 0.58 1.65 1.84
CA SER A 430 -0.57 2.50 2.16
C SER A 430 -1.73 1.74 2.78
N ASP A 431 -1.88 0.47 2.40
CA ASP A 431 -3.13 -0.29 2.62
C ASP A 431 -4.34 0.42 1.95
N SER A 432 -4.09 1.08 0.81
CA SER A 432 -5.16 1.81 0.11
C SER A 432 -6.26 0.84 -0.37
N PRO A 433 -7.55 1.19 -0.15
CA PRO A 433 -8.10 2.50 0.17
C PRO A 433 -8.25 2.82 1.67
N VAL A 434 -7.74 2.00 2.59
CA VAL A 434 -7.81 2.24 4.05
C VAL A 434 -7.10 3.55 4.40
N THR A 435 -5.91 3.78 3.82
CA THR A 435 -5.32 5.12 3.77
C THR A 435 -4.99 5.50 2.32
N PRO A 436 -4.92 6.80 1.99
CA PRO A 436 -4.60 7.23 0.63
C PRO A 436 -3.21 6.76 0.18
N LEU A 437 -3.04 6.56 -1.14
CA LEU A 437 -1.72 6.50 -1.75
C LEU A 437 -1.04 7.87 -1.59
N ASP A 438 -0.09 7.97 -0.68
CA ASP A 438 0.69 9.19 -0.42
C ASP A 438 2.10 8.82 0.04
N PRO A 439 3.03 8.50 -0.89
CA PRO A 439 4.33 7.95 -0.52
C PRO A 439 5.19 8.93 0.29
N TRP A 440 5.22 10.23 -0.05
CA TRP A 440 5.94 11.21 0.76
C TRP A 440 5.26 11.50 2.09
N GLY A 441 3.93 11.48 2.15
CA GLY A 441 3.17 11.55 3.40
C GLY A 441 3.47 10.36 4.30
N THR A 442 3.59 9.15 3.75
CA THR A 442 4.01 7.93 4.47
C THR A 442 5.42 8.07 5.05
N VAL A 443 6.39 8.56 4.26
CA VAL A 443 7.76 8.85 4.74
C VAL A 443 7.73 9.89 5.86
N ARG A 444 6.96 10.99 5.69
CA ARG A 444 6.75 12.01 6.72
C ARG A 444 6.13 11.40 7.99
N ALA A 445 5.11 10.57 7.88
CA ALA A 445 4.44 9.94 9.02
C ALA A 445 5.42 9.13 9.87
N ALA A 446 6.26 8.30 9.25
CA ALA A 446 7.28 7.52 9.96
C ALA A 446 8.37 8.40 10.61
N ALA A 447 8.78 9.48 9.94
CA ALA A 447 9.80 10.40 10.45
C ALA A 447 9.28 11.29 11.58
N PHE A 448 7.98 11.58 11.60
CA PHE A 448 7.32 12.42 12.60
C PHE A 448 6.24 11.65 13.38
N HIS A 449 6.47 10.36 13.60
CA HIS A 449 5.60 9.50 14.40
C HIS A 449 5.11 10.18 15.68
N ARG A 450 3.85 9.96 16.07
CA ARG A 450 3.22 10.60 17.24
C ARG A 450 3.98 10.29 18.52
N THR A 451 4.49 9.05 18.65
CA THR A 451 5.40 8.65 19.72
C THR A 451 6.86 8.89 19.29
N PRO A 452 7.59 9.85 19.91
CA PRO A 452 8.93 10.24 19.45
C PRO A 452 9.95 9.10 19.41
N GLU A 453 9.85 8.13 20.32
CA GLU A 453 10.74 6.96 20.45
C GLU A 453 10.63 6.00 19.27
N HIS A 454 9.55 6.07 18.50
CA HIS A 454 9.27 5.23 17.33
C HIS A 454 9.66 5.89 16.01
N ARG A 455 10.06 7.18 16.03
CA ARG A 455 10.50 7.92 14.86
C ARG A 455 11.74 7.29 14.22
N VAL A 456 11.74 7.27 12.90
CA VAL A 456 12.89 6.88 12.09
C VAL A 456 13.39 8.08 11.29
N SER A 457 14.62 8.03 10.78
CA SER A 457 15.10 9.12 9.91
C SER A 457 14.32 9.13 8.57
N VAL A 458 14.18 10.29 7.94
CA VAL A 458 13.59 10.43 6.60
C VAL A 458 14.24 9.44 5.62
N ARG A 459 15.57 9.26 5.69
CA ARG A 459 16.29 8.30 4.86
C ARG A 459 15.87 6.85 5.13
N ALA A 460 15.76 6.45 6.39
CA ALA A 460 15.32 5.10 6.75
C ALA A 460 13.88 4.85 6.28
N ALA A 461 12.99 5.81 6.48
CA ALA A 461 11.62 5.75 6.00
C ALA A 461 11.54 5.68 4.46
N PHE A 462 12.30 6.53 3.76
CA PHE A 462 12.38 6.53 2.31
C PHE A 462 12.93 5.18 1.78
N THR A 463 13.98 4.65 2.42
CA THR A 463 14.52 3.33 2.06
C THR A 463 13.50 2.21 2.28
N ALA A 464 12.70 2.25 3.36
CA ALA A 464 11.64 1.28 3.61
C ALA A 464 10.52 1.35 2.56
N HIS A 465 10.26 2.55 2.02
CA HIS A 465 9.22 2.77 1.01
C HIS A 465 9.73 2.68 -0.45
N THR A 466 11.01 2.39 -0.66
CA THR A 466 11.62 2.14 -1.97
C THR A 466 12.27 0.75 -1.98
N ARG A 467 13.53 0.67 -1.56
CA ARG A 467 14.30 -0.58 -1.51
C ARG A 467 13.67 -1.64 -0.60
N GLY A 468 12.98 -1.23 0.49
CA GLY A 468 12.34 -2.13 1.44
C GLY A 468 11.31 -3.05 0.79
N GLY A 469 10.43 -2.52 -0.06
CA GLY A 469 9.47 -3.30 -0.81
C GLY A 469 10.12 -4.30 -1.78
N TRP A 470 11.18 -3.90 -2.49
CA TRP A 470 11.95 -4.79 -3.36
C TRP A 470 12.66 -5.91 -2.58
N ARG A 471 13.25 -5.59 -1.43
CA ARG A 471 13.88 -6.59 -0.55
C ARG A 471 12.85 -7.57 0.00
N ALA A 472 11.63 -7.11 0.28
CA ALA A 472 10.54 -7.96 0.72
C ALA A 472 10.21 -9.07 -0.29
N ILE A 473 10.39 -8.83 -1.59
CA ILE A 473 10.19 -9.84 -2.65
C ILE A 473 11.48 -10.54 -3.09
N GLY A 474 12.54 -10.43 -2.32
CA GLY A 474 13.82 -11.12 -2.62
C GLY A 474 14.73 -10.41 -3.64
N ARG A 475 14.42 -9.17 -4.04
CA ARG A 475 15.20 -8.38 -4.99
C ARG A 475 16.06 -7.35 -4.25
N ASP A 476 17.32 -7.68 -4.00
CA ASP A 476 18.28 -6.79 -3.30
C ASP A 476 18.96 -5.79 -4.24
N ASP A 477 18.86 -6.00 -5.54
CA ASP A 477 19.41 -5.23 -6.64
C ASP A 477 18.55 -4.05 -7.11
N ALA A 478 17.32 -3.93 -6.61
CA ALA A 478 16.33 -2.93 -7.04
C ALA A 478 16.00 -1.90 -5.93
N GLY A 479 15.23 -0.86 -6.30
CA GLY A 479 14.86 0.23 -5.38
C GLY A 479 16.02 1.16 -5.02
N VAL A 480 17.05 1.23 -5.87
CA VAL A 480 18.22 2.11 -5.77
C VAL A 480 18.62 2.56 -7.16
N LEU A 481 19.27 3.73 -7.27
CA LEU A 481 19.82 4.22 -8.54
C LEU A 481 21.35 4.05 -8.54
N VAL A 482 21.79 2.85 -8.90
CA VAL A 482 23.21 2.52 -9.06
C VAL A 482 23.42 1.81 -10.39
N PRO A 483 24.62 1.89 -11.01
CA PRO A 483 24.87 1.16 -12.25
C PRO A 483 24.51 -0.33 -12.14
N GLY A 484 23.76 -0.85 -13.11
CA GLY A 484 23.25 -2.22 -13.17
C GLY A 484 21.88 -2.44 -12.49
N ALA A 485 21.38 -1.49 -11.70
CA ALA A 485 20.05 -1.60 -11.12
C ALA A 485 18.94 -1.33 -12.17
N PRO A 486 17.74 -1.92 -12.01
CA PRO A 486 16.60 -1.54 -12.83
C PRO A 486 16.34 -0.03 -12.80
N ALA A 487 16.03 0.56 -13.95
CA ALA A 487 15.72 1.98 -14.08
C ALA A 487 14.26 2.25 -13.69
N ASP A 488 13.94 2.01 -12.40
CA ASP A 488 12.68 2.35 -11.77
C ASP A 488 12.89 3.64 -10.97
N TYR A 489 12.47 4.78 -11.52
CA TYR A 489 12.72 6.09 -10.91
C TYR A 489 11.55 7.05 -11.05
N ALA A 490 11.55 8.06 -10.19
CA ALA A 490 10.62 9.18 -10.28
C ALA A 490 11.37 10.52 -10.25
N VAL A 491 10.85 11.49 -10.99
CA VAL A 491 11.36 12.87 -11.08
C VAL A 491 10.42 13.78 -10.30
N TRP A 492 10.97 14.65 -9.46
CA TRP A 492 10.22 15.43 -8.51
C TRP A 492 10.52 16.92 -8.61
N HIS A 493 9.45 17.72 -8.62
CA HIS A 493 9.56 19.11 -8.21
C HIS A 493 9.50 19.17 -6.68
N THR A 494 10.53 19.73 -6.06
CA THR A 494 10.65 19.80 -4.60
C THR A 494 11.30 21.10 -4.17
N GLY A 495 11.12 21.45 -2.89
CA GLY A 495 11.85 22.52 -2.24
C GLY A 495 13.30 22.13 -1.90
N ALA A 496 13.82 22.69 -0.82
CA ALA A 496 15.18 22.43 -0.37
C ALA A 496 15.43 20.94 -0.10
N LEU A 497 16.59 20.45 -0.53
CA LEU A 497 17.10 19.14 -0.15
C LEU A 497 17.95 19.26 1.10
N VAL A 498 17.76 18.34 2.04
CA VAL A 498 18.43 18.36 3.34
C VAL A 498 18.94 16.97 3.70
N VAL A 499 19.97 16.92 4.53
CA VAL A 499 20.42 15.70 5.20
C VAL A 499 20.06 15.80 6.67
N GLN A 500 19.25 14.88 7.14
CA GLN A 500 18.81 14.86 8.53
C GLN A 500 19.98 14.57 9.47
N ALA A 501 20.24 15.45 10.43
CA ALA A 501 21.26 15.26 11.45
C ALA A 501 20.79 14.23 12.50
N PRO A 502 21.68 13.35 12.98
CA PRO A 502 21.31 12.31 13.95
C PRO A 502 21.14 12.82 15.39
N ASP A 503 21.53 14.07 15.71
CA ASP A 503 21.52 14.63 17.06
C ASP A 503 20.40 15.66 17.24
N ASP A 504 19.52 15.42 18.20
CA ASP A 504 18.41 16.33 18.55
C ASP A 504 18.85 17.64 19.19
N ARG A 505 20.12 17.76 19.63
CA ARG A 505 20.71 18.97 20.22
C ARG A 505 21.29 19.95 19.21
N VAL A 506 21.38 19.55 17.94
CA VAL A 506 21.86 20.36 16.82
C VAL A 506 20.71 20.52 15.81
N ALA A 507 20.82 21.46 14.88
CA ALA A 507 19.86 21.57 13.79
C ALA A 507 19.63 20.19 13.17
N ARG A 508 18.40 19.71 13.17
CA ARG A 508 18.02 18.36 12.71
C ARG A 508 18.31 18.12 11.23
N TRP A 509 18.63 19.17 10.51
CA TRP A 509 18.83 19.19 9.07
C TRP A 509 20.18 19.83 8.73
N SER A 510 20.89 19.23 7.80
CA SER A 510 22.11 19.77 7.26
C SER A 510 22.03 19.81 5.73
N THR A 511 22.48 20.92 5.16
CA THR A 511 22.71 21.07 3.72
C THR A 511 24.19 20.94 3.37
N ASP A 512 25.04 20.54 4.32
CA ASP A 512 26.49 20.43 4.12
C ASP A 512 26.83 19.26 3.16
N PRO A 513 27.33 19.54 1.96
CA PRO A 513 27.70 18.50 1.00
C PRO A 513 28.81 17.56 1.50
N ARG A 514 29.58 17.96 2.50
CA ARG A 514 30.64 17.11 3.11
C ARG A 514 30.07 15.91 3.86
N SER A 515 28.75 15.83 4.09
CA SER A 515 28.11 14.66 4.70
C SER A 515 28.32 13.38 3.89
N GLY A 516 28.63 13.48 2.58
CA GLY A 516 28.74 12.33 1.68
C GLY A 516 27.45 11.52 1.56
N THR A 517 26.31 12.19 1.77
CA THR A 517 24.98 11.56 1.80
C THR A 517 24.06 12.33 0.85
N PRO A 518 23.38 11.64 -0.07
CA PRO A 518 22.41 12.29 -0.95
C PRO A 518 21.31 12.98 -0.12
N GLY A 519 20.97 14.21 -0.50
CA GLY A 519 19.86 14.95 0.10
C GLY A 519 18.51 14.31 -0.19
N LEU A 520 17.55 14.56 0.69
CA LEU A 520 16.14 14.25 0.50
C LEU A 520 15.32 15.52 0.77
N PRO A 521 14.08 15.61 0.28
CA PRO A 521 13.21 16.76 0.55
C PRO A 521 13.04 17.03 2.05
N ASP A 522 12.94 18.31 2.42
CA ASP A 522 12.52 18.67 3.77
C ASP A 522 11.04 18.31 3.97
N LEU A 523 10.79 17.33 4.82
CA LEU A 523 9.47 16.81 5.13
C LEU A 523 8.91 17.34 6.47
N THR A 524 9.43 18.44 6.98
CA THR A 524 8.91 19.06 8.22
C THR A 524 7.38 19.24 8.12
N PRO A 525 6.62 18.85 9.17
CA PRO A 525 5.17 19.00 9.19
C PRO A 525 4.72 20.44 8.88
N GLY A 526 3.70 20.57 8.03
CA GLY A 526 3.21 21.87 7.52
C GLY A 526 3.92 22.37 6.25
N GLY A 527 5.07 21.78 5.88
CA GLY A 527 5.71 22.05 4.58
C GLY A 527 5.01 21.31 3.43
N ALA A 528 5.17 21.85 2.21
CA ALA A 528 4.67 21.20 0.99
C ALA A 528 5.41 19.86 0.74
N LEU A 529 4.70 18.87 0.25
CA LEU A 529 5.29 17.61 -0.21
C LEU A 529 5.81 17.75 -1.65
N PRO A 530 6.82 16.95 -2.04
CA PRO A 530 7.28 16.89 -3.42
C PRO A 530 6.17 16.52 -4.39
N VAL A 531 6.22 17.09 -5.59
CA VAL A 531 5.24 16.84 -6.65
C VAL A 531 5.91 16.03 -7.75
N CYS A 532 5.33 14.86 -8.08
CA CYS A 532 5.85 14.00 -9.13
C CYS A 532 5.66 14.64 -10.51
N ARG A 533 6.75 14.72 -11.29
CA ARG A 533 6.77 15.17 -12.68
C ARG A 533 6.72 13.99 -13.65
N ARG A 534 7.45 12.93 -13.36
CA ARG A 534 7.58 11.75 -14.21
C ARG A 534 7.81 10.50 -13.37
N THR A 535 7.26 9.38 -13.80
CA THR A 535 7.52 8.05 -13.24
C THR A 535 7.93 7.10 -14.35
N VAL A 536 9.01 6.37 -14.12
CA VAL A 536 9.60 5.42 -15.08
C VAL A 536 9.77 4.07 -14.39
N VAL A 537 9.40 2.99 -15.09
CA VAL A 537 9.48 1.60 -14.64
C VAL A 537 10.21 0.78 -15.70
N GLY A 538 11.36 0.20 -15.35
CA GLY A 538 12.20 -0.55 -16.29
C GLY A 538 12.58 0.28 -17.52
N GLY A 539 12.89 1.57 -17.35
CA GLY A 539 13.20 2.49 -18.44
C GLY A 539 11.98 2.99 -19.24
N ARG A 540 10.78 2.44 -19.00
CA ARG A 540 9.53 2.85 -19.67
C ARG A 540 8.82 3.93 -18.87
N THR A 541 8.52 5.07 -19.49
CA THR A 541 7.74 6.14 -18.86
C THR A 541 6.28 5.69 -18.69
N VAL A 542 5.80 5.67 -17.44
CA VAL A 542 4.42 5.29 -17.09
C VAL A 542 3.57 6.49 -16.68
N PHE A 543 4.20 7.62 -16.37
CA PHE A 543 3.53 8.88 -16.07
C PHE A 543 4.41 10.08 -16.46
N VAL A 544 3.79 11.09 -17.03
CA VAL A 544 4.34 12.44 -17.20
C VAL A 544 3.25 13.42 -16.81
N ARG A 545 3.58 14.40 -15.97
CA ARG A 545 2.64 15.44 -15.56
C ARG A 545 2.29 16.33 -16.77
N PRO A 546 1.01 16.64 -17.01
CA PRO A 546 0.63 17.56 -18.08
C PRO A 546 1.33 18.92 -17.98
N GLY A 547 1.95 19.34 -19.08
CA GLY A 547 2.73 20.60 -19.16
C GLY A 547 4.23 20.47 -18.91
N GLU A 548 4.72 19.24 -18.73
CA GLU A 548 6.15 18.88 -18.54
C GLU A 548 6.75 18.36 -19.86
#